data_82793d5164b8c8798e4e3e58e978292c
#
_entry.id   82793d5164b8c8798e4e3e58e978292c
#
_cell.length_a   1.000
_cell.length_b   1.000
_cell.length_c   1.000
_cell.angle_alpha   90.00
_cell.angle_beta   90.00
_cell.angle_gamma   90.00
#
_symmetry.space_group_name_H-M   'P 1'
#
loop_
_entity.id
_entity.type
_entity.pdbx_description
1 polymer ?
#
loop_
_entity_poly.entity_id
_entity_poly.type
_entity_poly.pdbx_seq_one_letter_code
_entity_poly.pdbx_strand_id
1 'polypeptide(L)'
;MQQQRHSGSGALLAALLLGLSLSQIACQPHRRSDRLTVASAGRIASLDPAQASTYGTLQLLTALGDTLYSRERDGSLKPQLAARQPQISDGGRTITIPLRRDVLFHDGTRFDAAAMAFSLRRFLRIGTQSYVVGDRIQAIETPAVDVLRLRLSRPSSSLESLLTSPYLTPVSPTAYANHQDSFLNDRFIGTGPYQLASFRATQQRLVPFKRYWGEAPRNAGLDLINLSNSTALFGALRSGEVDVLMSESIDEDQRLALDRRAEAGLLLQSSGPALQIGYVTLLSNAPPLQSQQVRQALAYSLDRPLISERVSHRQRLPLRSLIPPSLRGGKPQPWPLYNPSKARSLFQQAGYCKGNTLQLPFTYRSNVPSDRLMALTWQAQLRRDLDDCVRLSLEGVESTTVYRQLGEGAFKAVMLDWGGSYPDPEAYLAPLLSCTQSSGEICEAGEAVISGSFWTKPGLEAALRRSDAIKGQARLKQLLTIDAMAAEGAAYLPVWLVTPKAWAQTDLAPPEFNGSGQLRLARLEERR
;
A
#
# COMPACT_ATOMS: atom_id res chain seq x y z
N MET A 1 57.99 -28.71 70.26
CA MET A 1 58.86 -29.07 69.12
C MET A 1 57.96 -29.25 67.90
N GLN A 2 57.98 -28.30 66.99
CA GLN A 2 58.23 -28.44 65.52
C GLN A 2 57.34 -29.48 64.84
N GLN A 3 56.66 -29.35 63.73
CA GLN A 3 56.68 -28.35 62.63
C GLN A 3 55.54 -28.80 61.67
N GLN A 4 54.78 -27.93 61.15
CA GLN A 4 54.25 -28.21 59.83
C GLN A 4 53.82 -26.97 59.08
N ARG A 5 54.32 -26.89 57.90
CA ARG A 5 54.07 -25.82 56.93
C ARG A 5 53.46 -26.35 55.65
N HIS A 6 52.52 -25.54 55.13
CA HIS A 6 52.28 -25.23 53.72
C HIS A 6 51.90 -26.32 52.71
N SER A 7 50.62 -26.32 52.33
CA SER A 7 50.18 -26.58 50.96
C SER A 7 48.75 -26.07 50.75
N GLY A 8 48.59 -24.78 50.51
CA GLY A 8 47.25 -24.15 50.29
C GLY A 8 47.14 -23.16 49.15
N SER A 9 48.26 -22.80 48.49
CA SER A 9 48.30 -21.67 47.51
C SER A 9 48.21 -22.10 46.05
N GLY A 10 48.34 -23.38 45.72
CA GLY A 10 48.33 -23.85 44.31
C GLY A 10 46.93 -24.13 43.73
N ALA A 11 46.00 -24.46 44.60
CA ALA A 11 44.63 -24.86 44.15
C ALA A 11 43.75 -23.67 43.80
N LEU A 12 43.98 -22.51 44.43
CA LEU A 12 43.18 -21.28 44.15
C LEU A 12 43.57 -20.60 42.83
N LEU A 13 44.84 -20.67 42.40
CA LEU A 13 45.26 -20.11 41.10
C LEU A 13 44.79 -20.95 39.92
N ALA A 14 44.72 -22.29 40.06
CA ALA A 14 44.23 -23.15 39.01
C ALA A 14 42.70 -23.01 38.79
N ALA A 15 41.91 -22.78 39.85
CA ALA A 15 40.48 -22.53 39.77
C ALA A 15 40.13 -21.16 39.13
N LEU A 16 40.96 -20.11 39.34
CA LEU A 16 40.80 -18.81 38.69
C LEU A 16 41.14 -18.83 37.20
N LEU A 17 42.10 -19.59 36.75
CA LEU A 17 42.47 -19.77 35.34
C LEU A 17 41.49 -20.65 34.57
N LEU A 18 40.82 -21.61 35.19
CA LEU A 18 39.70 -22.35 34.55
C LEU A 18 38.40 -21.53 34.45
N GLY A 19 38.17 -20.59 35.36
CA GLY A 19 36.99 -19.70 35.34
C GLY A 19 37.06 -18.63 34.22
N LEU A 20 38.29 -18.19 33.85
CA LEU A 20 38.48 -17.24 32.75
C LEU A 20 38.38 -17.87 31.34
N SER A 21 38.59 -19.15 31.20
CA SER A 21 38.50 -19.86 29.92
C SER A 21 37.06 -20.26 29.56
N LEU A 22 36.13 -20.30 30.52
CA LEU A 22 34.71 -20.59 30.25
C LEU A 22 33.89 -19.33 29.88
N SER A 23 34.39 -18.13 30.11
CA SER A 23 33.70 -16.88 29.75
C SER A 23 33.91 -16.43 28.29
N GLN A 24 34.72 -17.14 27.50
CA GLN A 24 34.93 -16.86 26.08
C GLN A 24 34.03 -17.64 25.12
N ILE A 25 33.15 -18.51 25.64
CA ILE A 25 32.23 -19.31 24.80
C ILE A 25 30.89 -18.57 24.53
N ALA A 26 30.68 -17.39 25.11
CA ALA A 26 29.38 -16.69 25.07
C ALA A 26 29.17 -15.72 23.90
N CYS A 27 30.11 -15.62 22.95
CA CYS A 27 29.94 -14.79 21.74
C CYS A 27 30.45 -15.53 20.50
N GLN A 28 29.88 -16.71 20.23
CA GLN A 28 29.89 -17.14 18.83
C GLN A 28 28.82 -16.29 18.12
N PRO A 29 29.18 -15.54 17.06
CA PRO A 29 28.17 -14.94 16.22
C PRO A 29 27.27 -16.08 15.74
N HIS A 30 25.98 -15.95 15.95
CA HIS A 30 25.00 -16.87 15.38
C HIS A 30 25.38 -17.05 13.91
N ARG A 31 25.80 -18.23 13.50
CA ARG A 31 25.98 -18.56 12.09
C ARG A 31 24.63 -18.30 11.46
N ARG A 32 24.52 -17.18 10.71
CA ARG A 32 23.34 -16.92 9.92
C ARG A 32 23.10 -18.14 9.05
N SER A 33 21.88 -18.59 9.02
CA SER A 33 21.45 -19.51 7.96
C SER A 33 21.67 -18.75 6.64
N ASP A 34 22.05 -19.42 5.57
CA ASP A 34 22.16 -18.81 4.22
C ASP A 34 20.83 -18.17 3.73
N ARG A 35 19.82 -18.13 4.62
CA ARG A 35 18.48 -17.60 4.42
C ARG A 35 18.33 -16.28 5.14
N LEU A 36 17.66 -15.32 4.50
CA LEU A 36 17.40 -14.02 5.09
C LEU A 36 16.03 -13.99 5.78
N THR A 37 15.97 -13.36 6.94
CA THR A 37 14.74 -13.12 7.70
C THR A 37 14.21 -11.73 7.42
N VAL A 38 12.97 -11.65 6.90
CA VAL A 38 12.30 -10.39 6.59
C VAL A 38 11.08 -10.25 7.49
N ALA A 39 11.01 -9.15 8.24
CA ALA A 39 9.87 -8.89 9.12
C ALA A 39 8.93 -7.81 8.56
N SER A 40 7.64 -8.01 8.79
CA SER A 40 6.58 -7.04 8.55
C SER A 40 5.50 -7.13 9.60
N ALA A 41 4.56 -6.19 9.58
CA ALA A 41 3.44 -6.20 10.51
C ALA A 41 2.26 -7.03 10.00
N GLY A 42 1.44 -7.46 10.94
CA GLY A 42 0.16 -8.09 10.68
C GLY A 42 0.24 -9.59 10.41
N ARG A 43 -0.92 -10.17 10.17
CA ARG A 43 -1.07 -11.60 9.85
C ARG A 43 -1.47 -11.74 8.38
N ILE A 44 -0.93 -12.72 7.69
CA ILE A 44 -1.36 -13.05 6.34
C ILE A 44 -2.51 -14.06 6.44
N ALA A 45 -3.72 -13.59 6.12
CA ALA A 45 -4.93 -14.42 6.23
C ALA A 45 -5.12 -15.31 5.00
N SER A 46 -4.66 -14.86 3.83
CA SER A 46 -4.82 -15.58 2.57
C SER A 46 -3.65 -15.32 1.63
N LEU A 47 -3.27 -16.33 0.88
CA LEU A 47 -2.31 -16.26 -0.24
C LEU A 47 -3.01 -16.28 -1.60
N ASP A 48 -4.34 -16.40 -1.62
CA ASP A 48 -5.10 -16.37 -2.86
C ASP A 48 -5.12 -14.96 -3.45
N PRO A 49 -4.65 -14.75 -4.71
CA PRO A 49 -4.71 -13.42 -5.34
C PRO A 49 -6.11 -12.82 -5.37
N ALA A 50 -7.15 -13.67 -5.48
CA ALA A 50 -8.54 -13.24 -5.49
C ALA A 50 -9.04 -12.73 -4.12
N GLN A 51 -8.33 -13.03 -3.01
CA GLN A 51 -8.67 -12.56 -1.66
C GLN A 51 -7.59 -11.64 -1.06
N ALA A 52 -6.51 -11.38 -1.77
CA ALA A 52 -5.43 -10.52 -1.29
C ALA A 52 -5.96 -9.10 -1.04
N SER A 53 -5.65 -8.54 0.13
CA SER A 53 -6.13 -7.19 0.51
C SER A 53 -5.12 -6.39 1.33
N THR A 54 -4.10 -7.05 1.90
CA THR A 54 -3.10 -6.40 2.73
C THR A 54 -1.78 -6.19 1.99
N TYR A 55 -1.03 -5.16 2.38
CA TYR A 55 0.30 -4.92 1.81
C TYR A 55 1.21 -6.15 1.95
N GLY A 56 1.24 -6.80 3.12
CA GLY A 56 2.05 -7.99 3.35
C GLY A 56 1.70 -9.15 2.41
N THR A 57 0.40 -9.39 2.15
CA THR A 57 -0.04 -10.38 1.16
C THR A 57 0.42 -10.01 -0.25
N LEU A 58 0.21 -8.76 -0.67
CA LEU A 58 0.64 -8.30 -1.99
C LEU A 58 2.16 -8.38 -2.16
N GLN A 59 2.93 -8.05 -1.11
CA GLN A 59 4.38 -8.21 -1.09
C GLN A 59 4.79 -9.68 -1.29
N LEU A 60 4.11 -10.61 -0.63
CA LEU A 60 4.37 -12.05 -0.75
C LEU A 60 4.00 -12.58 -2.14
N LEU A 61 2.89 -12.12 -2.71
CA LEU A 61 2.49 -12.49 -4.07
C LEU A 61 3.54 -12.08 -5.11
N THR A 62 4.26 -10.96 -4.93
CA THR A 62 5.33 -10.56 -5.86
C THR A 62 6.61 -11.42 -5.76
N ALA A 63 6.77 -12.21 -4.69
CA ALA A 63 7.83 -13.18 -4.56
C ALA A 63 7.45 -14.56 -5.12
N LEU A 64 6.17 -14.93 -5.00
CA LEU A 64 5.64 -16.23 -5.39
C LEU A 64 5.09 -16.26 -6.82
N GLY A 65 4.83 -15.12 -7.44
CA GLY A 65 4.25 -15.03 -8.78
C GLY A 65 4.71 -13.80 -9.54
N ASP A 66 4.46 -13.83 -10.83
CA ASP A 66 4.74 -12.74 -11.75
C ASP A 66 3.43 -12.16 -12.30
N THR A 67 3.46 -10.89 -12.67
CA THR A 67 2.38 -10.23 -13.39
C THR A 67 2.67 -10.17 -14.89
N LEU A 68 1.71 -9.77 -15.72
CA LEU A 68 1.94 -9.63 -17.16
C LEU A 68 3.00 -8.55 -17.46
N TYR A 69 2.98 -7.47 -16.70
CA TYR A 69 3.96 -6.37 -16.77
C TYR A 69 4.44 -6.01 -15.39
N SER A 70 5.64 -5.49 -15.26
CA SER A 70 6.19 -4.88 -14.04
C SER A 70 6.38 -3.38 -14.26
N ARG A 71 6.39 -2.62 -13.16
CA ARG A 71 6.70 -1.20 -13.19
C ARG A 71 8.09 -0.97 -12.60
N GLU A 72 8.95 -0.33 -13.39
CA GLU A 72 10.29 0.07 -12.96
C GLU A 72 10.24 1.36 -12.11
N ARG A 73 11.35 1.69 -11.42
CA ARG A 73 11.43 2.88 -10.56
C ARG A 73 11.21 4.20 -11.31
N ASP A 74 11.58 4.26 -12.58
CA ASP A 74 11.37 5.42 -13.45
C ASP A 74 9.93 5.56 -13.94
N GLY A 75 9.06 4.62 -13.56
CA GLY A 75 7.65 4.57 -13.95
C GLY A 75 7.38 3.86 -15.27
N SER A 76 8.40 3.39 -15.98
CA SER A 76 8.22 2.63 -17.22
C SER A 76 7.63 1.25 -16.97
N LEU A 77 6.85 0.74 -17.94
CA LEU A 77 6.27 -0.60 -17.90
C LEU A 77 7.16 -1.56 -18.68
N LYS A 78 7.57 -2.64 -18.02
CA LYS A 78 8.41 -3.69 -18.59
C LYS A 78 7.61 -4.98 -18.74
N PRO A 79 7.64 -5.65 -19.90
CA PRO A 79 7.09 -6.98 -20.06
C PRO A 79 7.70 -7.97 -19.06
N GLN A 80 6.85 -8.81 -18.42
CA GLN A 80 7.24 -9.85 -17.48
C GLN A 80 6.74 -11.22 -17.97
N LEU A 81 5.50 -11.63 -17.68
CA LEU A 81 4.89 -12.80 -18.33
C LEU A 81 4.45 -12.51 -19.77
N ALA A 82 4.18 -11.25 -20.10
CA ALA A 82 4.09 -10.81 -21.48
C ALA A 82 5.47 -10.87 -22.14
N ALA A 83 5.54 -11.31 -23.40
CA ALA A 83 6.78 -11.38 -24.18
C ALA A 83 7.21 -10.00 -24.71
N ARG A 84 6.26 -9.07 -24.90
CA ARG A 84 6.45 -7.70 -25.42
C ARG A 84 5.27 -6.81 -25.05
N GLN A 85 5.34 -5.54 -25.42
CA GLN A 85 4.23 -4.59 -25.23
C GLN A 85 2.96 -5.08 -25.95
N PRO A 86 1.76 -4.76 -25.43
CA PRO A 86 0.50 -5.18 -26.01
C PRO A 86 0.24 -4.49 -27.35
N GLN A 87 -0.48 -5.15 -28.24
CA GLN A 87 -1.02 -4.54 -29.44
C GLN A 87 -2.45 -4.08 -29.15
N ILE A 88 -2.70 -2.80 -29.39
CA ILE A 88 -4.00 -2.17 -29.14
C ILE A 88 -4.65 -1.87 -30.49
N SER A 89 -5.89 -2.31 -30.65
CA SER A 89 -6.69 -2.15 -31.88
C SER A 89 -8.14 -1.80 -31.53
N ASP A 90 -8.98 -1.65 -32.54
CA ASP A 90 -10.42 -1.40 -32.39
C ASP A 90 -10.70 -0.17 -31.48
N GLY A 91 -10.02 0.93 -31.78
CA GLY A 91 -10.18 2.17 -30.98
C GLY A 91 -9.83 2.03 -29.51
N GLY A 92 -8.95 1.10 -29.13
CA GLY A 92 -8.55 0.84 -27.76
C GLY A 92 -9.40 -0.21 -27.03
N ARG A 93 -10.29 -0.90 -27.73
CA ARG A 93 -11.18 -1.91 -27.13
C ARG A 93 -10.65 -3.34 -27.24
N THR A 94 -9.65 -3.58 -28.09
CA THR A 94 -9.03 -4.89 -28.23
C THR A 94 -7.56 -4.81 -27.87
N ILE A 95 -7.16 -5.57 -26.86
CA ILE A 95 -5.79 -5.62 -26.35
C ILE A 95 -5.26 -7.03 -26.57
N THR A 96 -4.28 -7.19 -27.45
CA THR A 96 -3.64 -8.47 -27.74
C THR A 96 -2.26 -8.51 -27.08
N ILE A 97 -2.06 -9.48 -26.20
CA ILE A 97 -0.87 -9.63 -25.36
C ILE A 97 -0.16 -10.93 -25.75
N PRO A 98 0.99 -10.86 -26.41
CA PRO A 98 1.83 -12.05 -26.62
C PRO A 98 2.48 -12.45 -25.30
N LEU A 99 2.45 -13.74 -24.99
CA LEU A 99 2.94 -14.32 -23.75
C LEU A 99 4.27 -15.04 -23.97
N ARG A 100 5.06 -15.16 -22.88
CA ARG A 100 6.26 -16.01 -22.86
C ARG A 100 5.88 -17.47 -22.98
N ARG A 101 6.78 -18.27 -23.58
CA ARG A 101 6.61 -19.71 -23.77
C ARG A 101 7.46 -20.58 -22.83
N ASP A 102 8.41 -19.95 -22.13
CA ASP A 102 9.44 -20.58 -21.29
C ASP A 102 9.10 -20.57 -19.80
N VAL A 103 7.85 -20.27 -19.43
CA VAL A 103 7.41 -20.11 -18.06
C VAL A 103 6.73 -21.38 -17.54
N LEU A 104 7.09 -21.77 -16.31
CA LEU A 104 6.47 -22.87 -15.57
C LEU A 104 5.84 -22.34 -14.26
N PHE A 105 4.73 -22.91 -13.89
CA PHE A 105 4.22 -22.84 -12.53
C PHE A 105 5.08 -23.66 -11.56
N HIS A 106 4.96 -23.42 -10.26
CA HIS A 106 5.72 -24.13 -9.22
C HIS A 106 5.45 -25.63 -9.19
N ASP A 107 4.29 -26.09 -9.65
CA ASP A 107 3.95 -27.52 -9.80
C ASP A 107 4.52 -28.16 -11.09
N GLY A 108 5.21 -27.37 -11.91
CA GLY A 108 5.83 -27.82 -13.14
C GLY A 108 4.92 -27.78 -14.37
N THR A 109 3.66 -27.40 -14.23
CA THR A 109 2.76 -27.16 -15.36
C THR A 109 3.18 -25.91 -16.14
N ARG A 110 2.84 -25.83 -17.43
CA ARG A 110 3.21 -24.69 -18.29
C ARG A 110 2.25 -23.51 -18.07
N PHE A 111 2.82 -22.32 -18.04
CA PHE A 111 2.05 -21.08 -18.18
C PHE A 111 1.79 -20.82 -19.68
N ASP A 112 0.54 -20.55 -20.01
CA ASP A 112 0.09 -20.23 -21.37
C ASP A 112 -1.13 -19.27 -21.32
N ALA A 113 -1.69 -18.97 -22.50
CA ALA A 113 -2.84 -18.09 -22.60
C ALA A 113 -4.10 -18.66 -21.90
N ALA A 114 -4.27 -19.99 -21.90
CA ALA A 114 -5.40 -20.63 -21.22
C ALA A 114 -5.27 -20.51 -19.70
N ALA A 115 -4.08 -20.68 -19.15
CA ALA A 115 -3.79 -20.51 -17.72
C ALA A 115 -3.99 -19.05 -17.26
N MET A 116 -3.54 -18.08 -18.07
CA MET A 116 -3.76 -16.67 -17.77
C MET A 116 -5.26 -16.32 -17.85
N ALA A 117 -5.96 -16.81 -18.86
CA ALA A 117 -7.41 -16.60 -19.00
C ALA A 117 -8.20 -17.24 -17.86
N PHE A 118 -7.82 -18.44 -17.39
CA PHE A 118 -8.38 -19.09 -16.22
C PHE A 118 -8.26 -18.18 -14.99
N SER A 119 -7.07 -17.67 -14.72
CA SER A 119 -6.77 -16.83 -13.55
C SER A 119 -7.54 -15.51 -13.58
N LEU A 120 -7.60 -14.83 -14.75
CA LEU A 120 -8.38 -13.60 -14.91
C LEU A 120 -9.89 -13.84 -14.74
N ARG A 121 -10.45 -14.89 -15.36
CA ARG A 121 -11.87 -15.23 -15.19
C ARG A 121 -12.22 -15.55 -13.75
N ARG A 122 -11.32 -16.29 -13.05
CA ARG A 122 -11.49 -16.59 -11.63
C ARG A 122 -11.45 -15.31 -10.79
N PHE A 123 -10.50 -14.42 -11.01
CA PHE A 123 -10.42 -13.14 -10.32
C PHE A 123 -11.67 -12.28 -10.54
N LEU A 124 -12.16 -12.18 -11.78
CA LEU A 124 -13.38 -11.43 -12.08
C LEU A 124 -14.63 -12.02 -11.39
N ARG A 125 -14.66 -13.33 -11.18
CA ARG A 125 -15.82 -14.02 -10.60
C ARG A 125 -15.88 -13.94 -9.08
N ILE A 126 -14.75 -14.17 -8.39
CA ILE A 126 -14.69 -14.28 -6.92
C ILE A 126 -13.76 -13.27 -6.24
N GLY A 127 -13.03 -12.48 -7.01
CA GLY A 127 -12.03 -11.57 -6.44
C GLY A 127 -12.68 -10.47 -5.59
N THR A 128 -12.24 -10.34 -4.35
CA THR A 128 -12.69 -9.26 -3.43
C THR A 128 -12.32 -7.87 -3.94
N GLN A 129 -11.30 -7.78 -4.79
CA GLN A 129 -10.84 -6.55 -5.44
C GLN A 129 -11.19 -6.51 -6.94
N SER A 130 -12.15 -7.34 -7.40
CA SER A 130 -12.52 -7.42 -8.82
C SER A 130 -13.07 -6.10 -9.38
N TYR A 131 -13.63 -5.24 -8.52
CA TYR A 131 -14.05 -3.88 -8.89
C TYR A 131 -12.93 -3.03 -9.51
N VAL A 132 -11.64 -3.32 -9.18
CA VAL A 132 -10.47 -2.63 -9.76
C VAL A 132 -10.39 -2.81 -11.27
N VAL A 133 -10.78 -3.98 -11.76
CA VAL A 133 -10.95 -4.28 -13.20
C VAL A 133 -12.32 -3.79 -13.66
N GLY A 134 -13.30 -3.90 -12.77
CA GLY A 134 -14.69 -3.49 -12.98
C GLY A 134 -15.32 -4.18 -14.18
N ASP A 135 -16.17 -3.44 -14.86
CA ASP A 135 -16.89 -3.84 -16.07
C ASP A 135 -16.07 -3.66 -17.37
N ARG A 136 -14.75 -3.41 -17.24
CA ARG A 136 -13.90 -3.09 -18.38
C ARG A 136 -13.67 -4.27 -19.30
N ILE A 137 -13.50 -5.49 -18.78
CA ILE A 137 -13.24 -6.68 -19.58
C ILE A 137 -14.58 -7.34 -19.95
N GLN A 138 -14.94 -7.25 -21.24
CA GLN A 138 -16.12 -7.88 -21.81
C GLN A 138 -15.87 -9.35 -22.18
N ALA A 139 -14.68 -9.68 -22.73
CA ALA A 139 -14.33 -11.04 -23.08
C ALA A 139 -12.81 -11.28 -22.94
N ILE A 140 -12.48 -12.53 -22.60
CA ILE A 140 -11.11 -13.03 -22.52
C ILE A 140 -10.97 -14.18 -23.52
N GLU A 141 -10.13 -13.99 -24.54
CA GLU A 141 -9.93 -14.93 -25.63
C GLU A 141 -8.48 -15.43 -25.65
N THR A 142 -8.29 -16.64 -26.13
CA THR A 142 -6.98 -17.29 -26.28
C THR A 142 -6.80 -17.77 -27.73
N PRO A 143 -6.58 -16.85 -28.69
CA PRO A 143 -6.52 -17.21 -30.11
C PRO A 143 -5.32 -18.08 -30.49
N ALA A 144 -4.28 -18.13 -29.64
CA ALA A 144 -3.17 -19.06 -29.73
C ALA A 144 -2.67 -19.41 -28.33
N VAL A 145 -1.86 -20.44 -28.21
CA VAL A 145 -1.32 -20.93 -26.94
C VAL A 145 -0.54 -19.85 -26.16
N ASP A 146 0.08 -18.93 -26.87
CA ASP A 146 0.89 -17.83 -26.35
C ASP A 146 0.30 -16.44 -26.65
N VAL A 147 -0.99 -16.34 -26.93
CA VAL A 147 -1.67 -15.07 -27.20
C VAL A 147 -2.92 -14.94 -26.35
N LEU A 148 -2.90 -14.00 -25.43
CA LEU A 148 -4.07 -13.55 -24.69
C LEU A 148 -4.68 -12.34 -25.41
N ARG A 149 -6.01 -12.34 -25.59
CA ARG A 149 -6.74 -11.18 -26.11
C ARG A 149 -7.84 -10.79 -25.13
N LEU A 150 -7.82 -9.52 -24.75
CA LEU A 150 -8.87 -8.91 -23.93
C LEU A 150 -9.73 -8.03 -24.82
N ARG A 151 -11.05 -8.26 -24.81
CA ARG A 151 -12.01 -7.34 -25.38
C ARG A 151 -12.60 -6.50 -24.28
N LEU A 152 -12.58 -5.20 -24.47
CA LEU A 152 -13.02 -4.23 -23.47
C LEU A 152 -14.40 -3.67 -23.88
N SER A 153 -15.24 -3.44 -22.88
CA SER A 153 -16.53 -2.73 -23.02
C SER A 153 -16.34 -1.28 -23.50
N ARG A 154 -15.22 -0.66 -23.09
CA ARG A 154 -14.78 0.67 -23.48
C ARG A 154 -13.24 0.74 -23.51
N PRO A 155 -12.63 1.70 -24.19
CA PRO A 155 -11.19 1.91 -24.14
C PRO A 155 -10.72 2.06 -22.67
N SER A 156 -9.52 1.59 -22.35
CA SER A 156 -8.93 1.75 -21.01
C SER A 156 -7.43 2.05 -21.12
N SER A 157 -7.09 3.32 -20.97
CA SER A 157 -5.69 3.77 -21.01
C SER A 157 -4.90 3.43 -19.73
N SER A 158 -5.57 3.01 -18.67
CA SER A 158 -4.94 2.51 -17.44
C SER A 158 -4.71 1.00 -17.44
N LEU A 159 -5.21 0.26 -18.44
CA LEU A 159 -5.17 -1.20 -18.43
C LEU A 159 -3.75 -1.76 -18.32
N GLU A 160 -2.78 -1.17 -19.03
CA GLU A 160 -1.39 -1.62 -18.96
C GLU A 160 -0.83 -1.49 -17.53
N SER A 161 -1.13 -0.38 -16.85
CA SER A 161 -0.77 -0.19 -15.44
C SER A 161 -1.52 -1.15 -14.52
N LEU A 162 -2.80 -1.41 -14.80
CA LEU A 162 -3.60 -2.39 -14.08
C LEU A 162 -3.01 -3.80 -14.17
N LEU A 163 -2.48 -4.18 -15.33
CA LEU A 163 -1.83 -5.49 -15.56
C LEU A 163 -0.48 -5.66 -14.82
N THR A 164 -0.02 -4.65 -14.09
CA THR A 164 1.09 -4.76 -13.11
C THR A 164 0.62 -5.12 -11.71
N SER A 165 -0.69 -5.18 -11.46
CA SER A 165 -1.25 -5.42 -10.13
C SER A 165 -1.04 -6.86 -9.69
N PRO A 166 -0.51 -7.11 -8.47
CA PRO A 166 -0.35 -8.45 -7.92
C PRO A 166 -1.66 -9.25 -7.80
N TYR A 167 -2.81 -8.60 -7.75
CA TYR A 167 -4.12 -9.25 -7.80
C TYR A 167 -4.33 -10.10 -9.06
N LEU A 168 -3.69 -9.71 -10.17
CA LEU A 168 -3.83 -10.35 -11.47
C LEU A 168 -2.71 -11.37 -11.75
N THR A 169 -1.94 -11.74 -10.74
CA THR A 169 -0.94 -12.80 -10.83
C THR A 169 -1.61 -14.13 -11.16
N PRO A 170 -1.13 -14.86 -12.19
CA PRO A 170 -1.74 -16.14 -12.57
C PRO A 170 -1.45 -17.24 -11.55
N VAL A 171 -2.40 -18.13 -11.41
CA VAL A 171 -2.33 -19.34 -10.60
C VAL A 171 -2.41 -20.58 -11.47
N SER A 172 -1.80 -21.70 -11.06
CA SER A 172 -1.85 -22.96 -11.79
C SER A 172 -3.30 -23.47 -11.94
N PRO A 173 -3.83 -23.64 -13.16
CA PRO A 173 -5.16 -24.22 -13.34
C PRO A 173 -5.32 -25.60 -12.72
N THR A 174 -4.25 -26.41 -12.70
CA THR A 174 -4.25 -27.76 -12.10
C THR A 174 -4.42 -27.68 -10.60
N ALA A 175 -3.64 -26.83 -9.93
CA ALA A 175 -3.70 -26.68 -8.47
C ALA A 175 -5.02 -26.02 -8.00
N TYR A 176 -5.62 -25.17 -8.83
CA TYR A 176 -6.85 -24.41 -8.52
C TYR A 176 -8.11 -24.98 -9.18
N ALA A 177 -8.04 -26.18 -9.78
CA ALA A 177 -9.18 -26.79 -10.48
C ALA A 177 -10.45 -26.88 -9.61
N ASN A 178 -10.29 -27.29 -8.34
CA ASN A 178 -11.37 -27.45 -7.37
C ASN A 178 -11.66 -26.14 -6.58
N HIS A 179 -10.97 -25.05 -6.90
CA HIS A 179 -11.09 -23.75 -6.22
C HIS A 179 -11.50 -22.63 -7.18
N GLN A 180 -12.26 -22.97 -8.22
CA GLN A 180 -12.73 -21.96 -9.18
C GLN A 180 -13.67 -20.93 -8.54
N ASP A 181 -14.52 -21.38 -7.62
CA ASP A 181 -15.55 -20.58 -6.92
C ASP A 181 -15.26 -20.46 -5.40
N SER A 182 -14.05 -20.81 -4.95
CA SER A 182 -13.62 -20.71 -3.56
C SER A 182 -12.16 -20.24 -3.47
N PHE A 183 -11.74 -19.80 -2.27
CA PHE A 183 -10.38 -19.35 -2.04
C PHE A 183 -9.47 -20.50 -1.59
N LEU A 184 -8.21 -20.48 -2.04
CA LEU A 184 -7.13 -21.34 -1.58
C LEU A 184 -6.18 -20.51 -0.71
N ASN A 185 -6.46 -20.45 0.60
CA ASN A 185 -5.88 -19.44 1.49
C ASN A 185 -4.46 -19.75 1.98
N ASP A 186 -4.08 -21.02 2.06
CA ASP A 186 -2.83 -21.50 2.68
C ASP A 186 -1.77 -21.96 1.67
N ARG A 187 -2.06 -21.84 0.39
CA ARG A 187 -1.18 -22.24 -0.72
C ARG A 187 -1.17 -21.19 -1.82
N PHE A 188 -0.06 -21.17 -2.52
CA PHE A 188 0.06 -20.41 -3.75
C PHE A 188 0.95 -21.15 -4.74
N ILE A 189 0.43 -21.50 -5.91
CA ILE A 189 1.15 -22.15 -7.01
C ILE A 189 1.18 -21.14 -8.17
N GLY A 190 2.19 -20.29 -8.15
CA GLY A 190 2.42 -19.25 -9.15
C GLY A 190 3.64 -19.55 -10.01
N THR A 191 4.20 -18.49 -10.64
CA THR A 191 5.30 -18.54 -11.61
C THR A 191 6.58 -17.89 -11.10
N GLY A 192 6.57 -17.32 -9.89
CA GLY A 192 7.59 -16.42 -9.38
C GLY A 192 8.91 -17.10 -8.97
N PRO A 193 9.91 -16.26 -8.57
CA PRO A 193 11.26 -16.73 -8.24
C PRO A 193 11.35 -17.63 -7.01
N TYR A 194 10.33 -17.63 -6.16
CA TYR A 194 10.27 -18.51 -4.98
C TYR A 194 9.05 -19.40 -5.00
N GLN A 195 9.21 -20.58 -4.40
CA GLN A 195 8.13 -21.49 -4.01
C GLN A 195 7.86 -21.38 -2.51
N LEU A 196 6.61 -21.53 -2.13
CA LEU A 196 6.20 -21.61 -0.73
C LEU A 196 6.54 -22.99 -0.16
N ALA A 197 7.47 -23.06 0.79
CA ALA A 197 7.84 -24.30 1.47
C ALA A 197 6.96 -24.58 2.70
N SER A 198 6.54 -23.53 3.43
CA SER A 198 5.58 -23.64 4.52
C SER A 198 4.82 -22.34 4.74
N PHE A 199 3.58 -22.46 5.21
CA PHE A 199 2.69 -21.35 5.52
C PHE A 199 2.11 -21.47 6.92
N ARG A 200 2.27 -20.40 7.69
CA ARG A 200 1.51 -20.06 8.88
C ARG A 200 1.13 -18.59 8.78
N ALA A 201 0.04 -18.17 9.37
CA ALA A 201 -0.44 -16.78 9.29
C ALA A 201 0.59 -15.74 9.78
N THR A 202 1.55 -16.14 10.62
CA THR A 202 2.62 -15.29 11.17
C THR A 202 4.01 -15.63 10.67
N GLN A 203 4.15 -16.68 9.84
CA GLN A 203 5.46 -17.10 9.33
C GLN A 203 5.32 -17.84 8.00
N GLN A 204 6.06 -17.42 6.99
CA GLN A 204 6.10 -18.07 5.69
C GLN A 204 7.55 -18.37 5.32
N ARG A 205 7.81 -19.59 4.85
CA ARG A 205 9.12 -20.01 4.37
C ARG A 205 9.12 -20.12 2.86
N LEU A 206 10.02 -19.38 2.21
CA LEU A 206 10.20 -19.37 0.77
C LEU A 206 11.52 -20.01 0.39
N VAL A 207 11.51 -20.84 -0.67
CA VAL A 207 12.70 -21.45 -1.24
C VAL A 207 12.83 -21.05 -2.71
N PRO A 208 14.07 -20.84 -3.23
CA PRO A 208 14.25 -20.49 -4.64
C PRO A 208 13.63 -21.54 -5.59
N PHE A 209 12.91 -21.09 -6.60
CA PHE A 209 12.39 -21.95 -7.65
C PHE A 209 13.47 -22.21 -8.70
N LYS A 210 14.08 -23.38 -8.68
CA LYS A 210 15.22 -23.73 -9.55
C LYS A 210 14.94 -23.62 -11.06
N ARG A 211 13.67 -23.73 -11.46
CA ARG A 211 13.24 -23.63 -12.88
C ARG A 211 12.59 -22.27 -13.19
N TYR A 212 12.92 -21.27 -12.40
CA TYR A 212 12.42 -19.92 -12.66
C TYR A 212 12.94 -19.40 -14.00
N TRP A 213 12.07 -18.80 -14.78
CA TRP A 213 12.36 -18.30 -16.13
C TRP A 213 13.18 -17.01 -16.16
N GLY A 214 13.17 -16.26 -15.07
CA GLY A 214 13.86 -14.97 -14.92
C GLY A 214 15.19 -15.08 -14.18
N GLU A 215 15.66 -13.96 -13.62
CA GLU A 215 16.87 -13.90 -12.80
C GLU A 215 16.63 -14.67 -11.49
N ALA A 216 17.49 -15.62 -11.18
CA ALA A 216 17.39 -16.40 -9.95
C ALA A 216 17.53 -15.48 -8.70
N PRO A 217 16.88 -15.81 -7.58
CA PRO A 217 17.10 -15.11 -6.32
C PRO A 217 18.56 -15.08 -5.92
N ARG A 218 19.00 -13.94 -5.35
CA ARG A 218 20.40 -13.74 -4.91
C ARG A 218 20.68 -14.27 -3.50
N ASN A 219 19.66 -14.85 -2.85
CA ASN A 219 19.76 -15.46 -1.53
C ASN A 219 19.28 -16.91 -1.57
N ALA A 220 19.62 -17.69 -0.54
CA ALA A 220 19.28 -19.10 -0.44
C ALA A 220 17.83 -19.36 -0.01
N GLY A 221 17.02 -18.33 0.14
CA GLY A 221 15.62 -18.35 0.51
C GLY A 221 15.29 -17.33 1.59
N LEU A 222 14.01 -17.25 1.95
CA LEU A 222 13.51 -16.25 2.88
C LEU A 222 12.66 -16.91 3.96
N ASP A 223 12.80 -16.43 5.19
CA ASP A 223 11.85 -16.61 6.26
C ASP A 223 11.15 -15.26 6.52
N LEU A 224 9.87 -15.18 6.16
CA LEU A 224 9.04 -13.99 6.38
C LEU A 224 8.37 -14.15 7.75
N ILE A 225 8.54 -13.16 8.62
CA ILE A 225 7.99 -13.15 9.98
C ILE A 225 7.04 -11.97 10.11
N ASN A 226 5.82 -12.27 10.57
CA ASN A 226 4.80 -11.26 10.80
C ASN A 226 4.61 -11.04 12.30
N LEU A 227 5.06 -9.91 12.81
CA LEU A 227 4.97 -9.55 14.22
C LEU A 227 3.79 -8.58 14.44
N SER A 228 3.10 -8.72 15.57
CA SER A 228 1.82 -8.04 15.81
C SER A 228 1.96 -6.60 16.30
N ASN A 229 3.16 -6.17 16.72
CA ASN A 229 3.33 -4.82 17.27
C ASN A 229 4.69 -4.22 16.91
N SER A 230 4.71 -2.90 16.90
CA SER A 230 5.86 -2.09 16.53
C SER A 230 7.09 -2.33 17.42
N THR A 231 6.90 -2.53 18.72
CA THR A 231 8.00 -2.77 19.67
C THR A 231 8.72 -4.08 19.37
N ALA A 232 7.99 -5.17 19.07
CA ALA A 232 8.58 -6.44 18.69
C ALA A 232 9.37 -6.33 17.37
N LEU A 233 8.80 -5.66 16.36
CA LEU A 233 9.47 -5.41 15.07
C LEU A 233 10.78 -4.61 15.26
N PHE A 234 10.73 -3.52 16.01
CA PHE A 234 11.90 -2.70 16.32
C PHE A 234 12.96 -3.49 17.09
N GLY A 235 12.53 -4.28 18.10
CA GLY A 235 13.42 -5.12 18.91
C GLY A 235 14.13 -6.19 18.08
N ALA A 236 13.40 -6.91 17.23
CA ALA A 236 13.91 -7.98 16.40
C ALA A 236 14.97 -7.51 15.38
N LEU A 237 14.76 -6.34 14.75
CA LEU A 237 15.78 -5.75 13.87
C LEU A 237 17.00 -5.31 14.68
N ARG A 238 16.80 -4.68 15.85
CA ARG A 238 17.89 -4.18 16.68
C ARG A 238 18.77 -5.28 17.27
N SER A 239 18.18 -6.42 17.59
CA SER A 239 18.92 -7.60 18.12
C SER A 239 19.64 -8.42 17.05
N GLY A 240 19.34 -8.17 15.76
CA GLY A 240 19.85 -8.98 14.65
C GLY A 240 19.09 -10.29 14.43
N GLU A 241 17.95 -10.50 15.09
CA GLU A 241 17.04 -11.62 14.83
C GLU A 241 16.42 -11.53 13.43
N VAL A 242 16.24 -10.30 12.94
CA VAL A 242 15.69 -9.98 11.63
C VAL A 242 16.75 -9.24 10.79
N ASP A 243 16.89 -9.66 9.54
CA ASP A 243 17.84 -9.07 8.59
C ASP A 243 17.26 -7.83 7.91
N VAL A 244 15.98 -7.84 7.56
CA VAL A 244 15.27 -6.75 6.89
C VAL A 244 13.92 -6.50 7.56
N LEU A 245 13.60 -5.24 7.83
CA LEU A 245 12.33 -4.79 8.37
C LEU A 245 11.63 -3.85 7.40
N MET A 246 10.38 -4.17 7.04
CA MET A 246 9.51 -3.30 6.24
C MET A 246 8.69 -2.37 7.14
N SER A 247 8.41 -1.16 6.67
CA SER A 247 7.92 -0.03 7.49
C SER A 247 6.44 -0.04 7.87
N GLU A 248 5.65 -1.02 7.39
CA GLU A 248 4.23 -1.08 7.72
C GLU A 248 4.05 -1.31 9.23
N SER A 249 3.17 -0.51 9.83
CA SER A 249 2.78 -0.60 11.25
C SER A 249 3.92 -0.43 12.27
N ILE A 250 5.02 0.20 11.88
CA ILE A 250 6.02 0.72 12.82
C ILE A 250 5.58 2.09 13.30
N ASP A 251 5.56 2.30 14.61
CA ASP A 251 5.23 3.58 15.22
C ASP A 251 6.21 4.67 14.78
N GLU A 252 5.74 5.89 14.63
CA GLU A 252 6.53 6.98 14.06
C GLU A 252 7.79 7.32 14.86
N ASP A 253 7.76 7.20 16.19
CA ASP A 253 8.95 7.39 17.04
C ASP A 253 10.00 6.31 16.81
N GLN A 254 9.56 5.06 16.62
CA GLN A 254 10.45 3.95 16.30
C GLN A 254 10.99 4.04 14.88
N ARG A 255 10.18 4.48 13.90
CA ARG A 255 10.66 4.81 12.55
C ARG A 255 11.78 5.85 12.61
N LEU A 256 11.58 6.93 13.36
CA LEU A 256 12.59 7.95 13.55
C LEU A 256 13.85 7.40 14.22
N ALA A 257 13.72 6.50 15.21
CA ALA A 257 14.84 5.86 15.86
C ALA A 257 15.63 4.94 14.89
N LEU A 258 14.95 4.23 13.99
CA LEU A 258 15.57 3.41 12.95
C LEU A 258 16.28 4.28 11.90
N ASP A 259 15.68 5.40 11.49
CA ASP A 259 16.31 6.35 10.57
C ASP A 259 17.61 6.92 11.15
N ARG A 260 17.60 7.36 12.43
CA ARG A 260 18.81 7.82 13.12
C ARG A 260 19.91 6.76 13.20
N ARG A 261 19.53 5.50 13.39
CA ARG A 261 20.52 4.40 13.36
C ARG A 261 21.09 4.18 11.95
N ALA A 262 20.28 4.36 10.91
CA ALA A 262 20.75 4.29 9.53
C ALA A 262 21.67 5.48 9.20
N GLU A 263 21.34 6.70 9.64
CA GLU A 263 22.21 7.89 9.53
C GLU A 263 23.55 7.70 10.26
N ALA A 264 23.56 7.00 11.38
CA ALA A 264 24.77 6.64 12.12
C ALA A 264 25.55 5.45 11.51
N GLY A 265 25.11 4.89 10.38
CA GLY A 265 25.75 3.75 9.70
C GLY A 265 25.58 2.40 10.42
N LEU A 266 24.66 2.31 11.39
CA LEU A 266 24.36 1.09 12.15
C LEU A 266 23.28 0.22 11.51
N LEU A 267 22.60 0.73 10.49
CA LEU A 267 21.62 0.04 9.64
C LEU A 267 21.73 0.61 8.22
N LEU A 268 21.23 -0.13 7.25
CA LEU A 268 20.92 0.40 5.93
C LEU A 268 19.46 0.85 5.89
N GLN A 269 19.14 1.89 5.13
CA GLN A 269 17.77 2.34 4.91
C GLN A 269 17.55 2.58 3.42
N SER A 270 16.41 2.12 2.92
CA SER A 270 15.94 2.40 1.56
C SER A 270 14.48 2.84 1.58
N SER A 271 14.11 3.62 0.58
CA SER A 271 12.74 4.12 0.41
C SER A 271 12.20 3.75 -0.96
N GLY A 272 10.94 3.34 -0.99
CA GLY A 272 10.17 3.11 -2.22
C GLY A 272 9.44 4.38 -2.68
N PRO A 273 8.74 4.31 -3.82
CA PRO A 273 7.89 5.40 -4.29
C PRO A 273 6.74 5.64 -3.30
N ALA A 274 6.51 6.90 -2.97
CA ALA A 274 5.42 7.29 -2.10
C ALA A 274 4.11 7.28 -2.90
N LEU A 275 3.27 6.27 -2.66
CA LEU A 275 2.02 6.02 -3.38
C LEU A 275 0.80 5.94 -2.46
N GLN A 276 0.97 5.79 -1.15
CA GLN A 276 -0.15 5.76 -0.21
C GLN A 276 -0.49 7.18 0.26
N ILE A 277 -1.74 7.59 0.08
CA ILE A 277 -2.27 8.88 0.55
C ILE A 277 -3.13 8.70 1.78
N GLY A 278 -3.04 9.64 2.73
CA GLY A 278 -4.01 9.78 3.82
C GLY A 278 -4.90 10.98 3.56
N TYR A 279 -6.21 10.82 3.81
CA TYR A 279 -7.19 11.85 3.53
C TYR A 279 -8.39 11.75 4.48
N VAL A 280 -9.12 12.86 4.62
CA VAL A 280 -10.43 12.89 5.29
C VAL A 280 -11.52 12.82 4.23
N THR A 281 -12.49 11.92 4.39
CA THR A 281 -13.74 11.90 3.62
C THR A 281 -14.79 12.71 4.37
N LEU A 282 -15.55 13.53 3.65
CA LEU A 282 -16.65 14.35 4.14
C LEU A 282 -17.97 13.88 3.52
N LEU A 283 -18.96 13.54 4.33
CA LEU A 283 -20.30 13.09 3.91
C LEU A 283 -21.08 14.24 3.27
N SER A 284 -21.13 14.31 1.95
CA SER A 284 -21.65 15.47 1.21
C SER A 284 -23.15 15.44 0.92
N ASN A 285 -23.87 14.36 1.24
CA ASN A 285 -25.30 14.21 0.99
C ASN A 285 -26.19 14.67 2.16
N ALA A 286 -25.62 15.20 3.24
CA ALA A 286 -26.36 15.61 4.43
C ALA A 286 -25.74 16.85 5.09
N PRO A 287 -26.59 17.69 5.73
CA PRO A 287 -26.09 18.81 6.52
C PRO A 287 -25.14 18.34 7.65
N PRO A 288 -24.15 19.16 8.01
CA PRO A 288 -23.80 20.49 7.47
C PRO A 288 -22.90 20.40 6.23
N LEU A 289 -22.38 19.22 5.90
CA LEU A 289 -21.35 18.98 4.88
C LEU A 289 -21.92 18.96 3.46
N GLN A 290 -23.23 19.01 3.28
CA GLN A 290 -23.86 19.27 1.98
C GLN A 290 -23.44 20.63 1.43
N SER A 291 -23.17 21.63 2.30
CA SER A 291 -22.65 22.94 1.90
C SER A 291 -21.20 22.84 1.41
N GLN A 292 -20.97 23.16 0.15
CA GLN A 292 -19.61 23.25 -0.40
C GLN A 292 -18.76 24.30 0.34
N GLN A 293 -19.34 25.39 0.79
CA GLN A 293 -18.64 26.44 1.56
C GLN A 293 -18.09 25.89 2.87
N VAL A 294 -18.85 25.03 3.58
CA VAL A 294 -18.41 24.37 4.81
C VAL A 294 -17.25 23.41 4.50
N ARG A 295 -17.36 22.61 3.45
CA ARG A 295 -16.27 21.70 3.05
C ARG A 295 -14.99 22.45 2.66
N GLN A 296 -15.13 23.55 1.91
CA GLN A 296 -14.00 24.43 1.57
C GLN A 296 -13.40 25.11 2.81
N ALA A 297 -14.22 25.56 3.77
CA ALA A 297 -13.74 26.12 5.02
C ALA A 297 -12.87 25.09 5.78
N LEU A 298 -13.31 23.84 5.86
CA LEU A 298 -12.54 22.75 6.43
C LEU A 298 -11.23 22.51 5.64
N ALA A 299 -11.25 22.59 4.31
CA ALA A 299 -10.05 22.43 3.48
C ALA A 299 -8.99 23.51 3.74
N TYR A 300 -9.40 24.77 3.94
CA TYR A 300 -8.52 25.88 4.29
C TYR A 300 -8.05 25.85 5.76
N SER A 301 -8.78 25.17 6.66
CA SER A 301 -8.41 25.06 8.07
C SER A 301 -7.34 24.02 8.36
N LEU A 302 -6.95 23.19 7.40
CA LEU A 302 -6.06 22.05 7.60
C LEU A 302 -4.59 22.45 7.41
N ASP A 303 -3.85 22.63 8.53
CA ASP A 303 -2.40 22.88 8.53
C ASP A 303 -1.61 21.57 8.38
N ARG A 304 -1.43 21.15 7.13
CA ARG A 304 -0.77 19.88 6.80
C ARG A 304 0.70 19.83 7.26
N PRO A 305 1.50 20.91 7.15
CA PRO A 305 2.85 20.95 7.74
C PRO A 305 2.86 20.71 9.24
N LEU A 306 1.98 21.36 10.00
CA LEU A 306 1.87 21.15 11.45
C LEU A 306 1.44 19.72 11.80
N ILE A 307 0.48 19.17 11.05
CA ILE A 307 0.03 17.78 11.22
C ILE A 307 1.19 16.81 10.93
N SER A 308 1.91 17.00 9.83
CA SER A 308 3.09 16.19 9.50
C SER A 308 4.15 16.20 10.62
N GLU A 309 4.43 17.37 11.16
CA GLU A 309 5.38 17.55 12.26
C GLU A 309 4.93 16.81 13.53
N ARG A 310 3.66 17.02 13.94
CA ARG A 310 3.14 16.50 15.22
C ARG A 310 2.84 14.99 15.18
N VAL A 311 2.42 14.48 14.02
CA VAL A 311 2.02 13.07 13.87
C VAL A 311 3.22 12.18 13.56
N SER A 312 4.20 12.68 12.81
CA SER A 312 5.22 11.80 12.20
C SER A 312 6.63 12.40 12.13
N HIS A 313 6.91 13.48 12.87
CA HIS A 313 8.22 14.14 12.77
C HIS A 313 8.62 14.45 11.31
N ARG A 314 7.64 14.89 10.49
CA ARG A 314 7.78 15.20 9.04
C ARG A 314 8.00 13.98 8.13
N GLN A 315 7.88 12.75 8.62
CA GLN A 315 8.05 11.56 7.77
C GLN A 315 6.86 11.33 6.82
N ARG A 316 5.64 11.72 7.22
CA ARG A 316 4.47 11.78 6.35
C ARG A 316 4.43 13.14 5.67
N LEU A 317 4.67 13.16 4.36
CA LEU A 317 4.81 14.41 3.62
C LEU A 317 3.46 15.10 3.44
N PRO A 318 3.34 16.42 3.66
CA PRO A 318 2.10 17.16 3.42
C PRO A 318 1.58 16.97 1.99
N LEU A 319 0.29 16.64 1.84
CA LEU A 319 -0.33 16.36 0.56
C LEU A 319 -1.56 17.25 0.32
N ARG A 320 -1.65 17.83 -0.89
CA ARG A 320 -2.74 18.71 -1.35
C ARG A 320 -3.30 18.24 -2.70
N SER A 321 -3.44 16.93 -2.89
CA SER A 321 -3.94 16.28 -4.09
C SER A 321 -4.39 14.87 -3.74
N LEU A 322 -5.39 14.35 -4.43
CA LEU A 322 -5.69 12.91 -4.39
C LEU A 322 -4.65 12.10 -5.16
N ILE A 323 -4.03 12.68 -6.19
CA ILE A 323 -2.99 12.01 -6.98
C ILE A 323 -1.63 12.21 -6.31
N PRO A 324 -0.87 11.14 -6.00
CA PRO A 324 0.50 11.25 -5.52
C PRO A 324 1.40 12.10 -6.43
N PRO A 325 2.32 12.91 -5.87
CA PRO A 325 3.19 13.80 -6.66
C PRO A 325 3.98 13.09 -7.76
N SER A 326 4.45 11.87 -7.53
CA SER A 326 5.17 11.04 -8.51
C SER A 326 4.34 10.72 -9.77
N LEU A 327 3.00 10.77 -9.69
CA LEU A 327 2.09 10.50 -10.79
C LEU A 327 1.54 11.78 -11.44
N ARG A 328 1.92 12.96 -10.96
CA ARG A 328 1.43 14.26 -11.44
C ARG A 328 2.32 14.90 -12.51
N GLY A 329 3.46 14.33 -12.83
CA GLY A 329 4.40 14.92 -13.77
C GLY A 329 4.90 16.32 -13.36
N GLY A 330 5.13 16.55 -12.07
CA GLY A 330 5.63 17.81 -11.51
C GLY A 330 4.60 18.96 -11.47
N LYS A 331 3.32 18.71 -11.76
CA LYS A 331 2.29 19.75 -11.76
C LYS A 331 1.82 20.13 -10.37
N PRO A 332 1.40 21.38 -10.13
CA PRO A 332 0.92 21.88 -8.84
C PRO A 332 -0.25 21.07 -8.30
N GLN A 333 -0.36 20.98 -6.98
CA GLN A 333 -1.44 20.31 -6.26
C GLN A 333 -2.60 21.29 -6.02
N PRO A 334 -3.88 20.90 -6.30
CA PRO A 334 -4.99 21.84 -6.38
C PRO A 334 -5.63 22.23 -5.04
N TRP A 335 -5.50 21.43 -3.97
CA TRP A 335 -6.09 21.79 -2.66
C TRP A 335 -5.39 23.01 -2.06
N PRO A 336 -6.15 23.82 -1.29
CA PRO A 336 -5.63 25.08 -0.75
C PRO A 336 -4.52 24.85 0.29
N LEU A 337 -3.68 25.87 0.44
CA LEU A 337 -2.81 26.02 1.60
C LEU A 337 -3.64 26.39 2.83
N TYR A 338 -3.10 26.11 4.01
CA TYR A 338 -3.67 26.55 5.26
C TYR A 338 -3.88 28.08 5.28
N ASN A 339 -5.10 28.48 5.57
CA ASN A 339 -5.50 29.88 5.69
C ASN A 339 -6.72 30.01 6.61
N PRO A 340 -6.51 30.17 7.92
CA PRO A 340 -7.60 30.24 8.91
C PRO A 340 -8.51 31.47 8.70
N SER A 341 -7.99 32.58 8.20
CA SER A 341 -8.81 33.77 7.91
C SER A 341 -9.81 33.50 6.78
N LYS A 342 -9.37 32.80 5.70
CA LYS A 342 -10.25 32.37 4.62
C LYS A 342 -11.26 31.33 5.09
N ALA A 343 -10.82 30.37 5.91
CA ALA A 343 -11.70 29.37 6.52
C ALA A 343 -12.81 30.05 7.34
N ARG A 344 -12.45 31.01 8.21
CA ARG A 344 -13.39 31.80 9.01
C ARG A 344 -14.42 32.53 8.14
N SER A 345 -13.95 33.22 7.09
CA SER A 345 -14.85 33.90 6.15
C SER A 345 -15.87 32.97 5.51
N LEU A 346 -15.45 31.75 5.10
CA LEU A 346 -16.34 30.75 4.50
C LEU A 346 -17.32 30.17 5.52
N PHE A 347 -16.88 29.90 6.78
CA PHE A 347 -17.80 29.50 7.85
C PHE A 347 -18.85 30.58 8.16
N GLN A 348 -18.45 31.86 8.18
CA GLN A 348 -19.39 32.97 8.38
C GLN A 348 -20.42 33.06 7.25
N GLN A 349 -20.00 32.92 5.99
CA GLN A 349 -20.90 32.88 4.84
C GLN A 349 -21.88 31.70 4.90
N ALA A 350 -21.46 30.58 5.51
CA ALA A 350 -22.30 29.41 5.73
C ALA A 350 -23.18 29.51 7.00
N GLY A 351 -23.18 30.65 7.71
CA GLY A 351 -24.01 30.90 8.88
C GLY A 351 -23.43 30.42 10.21
N TYR A 352 -22.13 30.10 10.26
CA TYR A 352 -21.42 29.72 11.47
C TYR A 352 -20.56 30.87 12.04
N CYS A 353 -19.94 30.65 13.20
CA CYS A 353 -19.27 31.66 14.02
C CYS A 353 -20.27 32.60 14.74
N LYS A 354 -19.75 33.48 15.58
CA LYS A 354 -20.54 34.51 16.30
C LYS A 354 -21.79 33.94 17.04
N GLY A 355 -21.59 32.88 17.81
CA GLY A 355 -22.64 32.23 18.59
C GLY A 355 -23.27 30.97 17.96
N ASN A 356 -23.04 30.72 16.70
CA ASN A 356 -23.43 29.46 16.04
C ASN A 356 -22.18 28.66 15.64
N THR A 357 -21.77 27.74 16.50
CA THR A 357 -20.58 26.90 16.30
C THR A 357 -20.97 25.54 15.74
N LEU A 358 -20.41 25.18 14.59
CA LEU A 358 -20.58 23.85 14.00
C LEU A 358 -19.99 22.78 14.91
N GLN A 359 -20.81 21.81 15.35
CA GLN A 359 -20.35 20.59 16.02
C GLN A 359 -20.19 19.51 14.96
N LEU A 360 -18.93 19.12 14.65
CA LEU A 360 -18.64 18.15 13.59
C LEU A 360 -18.11 16.84 14.21
N PRO A 361 -18.88 15.74 14.16
CA PRO A 361 -18.37 14.41 14.44
C PRO A 361 -17.24 14.05 13.49
N PHE A 362 -16.10 13.66 14.05
CA PHE A 362 -14.92 13.25 13.32
C PHE A 362 -14.48 11.87 13.78
N THR A 363 -14.56 10.89 12.89
CA THR A 363 -14.19 9.51 13.15
C THR A 363 -12.75 9.25 12.72
N TYR A 364 -12.00 8.53 13.55
CA TYR A 364 -10.68 8.02 13.22
C TYR A 364 -10.62 6.51 13.46
N ARG A 365 -9.78 5.79 12.73
CA ARG A 365 -9.60 4.35 12.94
C ARG A 365 -8.81 4.11 14.22
N SER A 366 -9.46 3.50 15.22
CA SER A 366 -8.93 3.33 16.58
C SER A 366 -7.68 2.47 16.66
N ASN A 367 -7.51 1.55 15.69
CA ASN A 367 -6.35 0.67 15.55
C ASN A 367 -5.24 1.26 14.65
N VAL A 368 -5.34 2.55 14.23
CA VAL A 368 -4.34 3.28 13.45
C VAL A 368 -3.85 4.49 14.24
N PRO A 369 -2.74 4.42 14.97
CA PRO A 369 -2.27 5.49 15.88
C PRO A 369 -2.12 6.86 15.21
N SER A 370 -1.64 6.91 13.96
CA SER A 370 -1.48 8.16 13.21
C SER A 370 -2.81 8.87 12.94
N ASP A 371 -3.91 8.13 12.76
CA ASP A 371 -5.23 8.72 12.54
C ASP A 371 -5.71 9.45 13.81
N ARG A 372 -5.52 8.84 14.98
CA ARG A 372 -5.84 9.47 16.28
C ARG A 372 -5.01 10.73 16.52
N LEU A 373 -3.71 10.67 16.26
CA LEU A 373 -2.83 11.84 16.44
C LEU A 373 -3.21 12.97 15.47
N MET A 374 -3.57 12.64 14.24
CA MET A 374 -4.10 13.60 13.26
C MET A 374 -5.38 14.27 13.77
N ALA A 375 -6.34 13.48 14.24
CA ALA A 375 -7.62 13.96 14.76
C ALA A 375 -7.42 14.93 15.95
N LEU A 376 -6.59 14.56 16.91
CA LEU A 376 -6.25 15.39 18.08
C LEU A 376 -5.51 16.66 17.67
N THR A 377 -4.57 16.57 16.73
CA THR A 377 -3.81 17.73 16.25
C THR A 377 -4.72 18.73 15.53
N TRP A 378 -5.60 18.24 14.64
CA TRP A 378 -6.53 19.11 13.93
C TRP A 378 -7.58 19.70 14.87
N GLN A 379 -8.09 18.93 15.84
CA GLN A 379 -9.00 19.45 16.88
C GLN A 379 -8.35 20.58 17.67
N ALA A 380 -7.10 20.40 18.11
CA ALA A 380 -6.38 21.44 18.86
C ALA A 380 -6.14 22.69 18.01
N GLN A 381 -5.82 22.51 16.73
CA GLN A 381 -5.63 23.59 15.77
C GLN A 381 -6.93 24.39 15.55
N LEU A 382 -8.06 23.70 15.31
CA LEU A 382 -9.36 24.35 15.14
C LEU A 382 -9.78 25.13 16.38
N ARG A 383 -9.53 24.59 17.59
CA ARG A 383 -9.77 25.32 18.86
C ARG A 383 -8.95 26.60 18.95
N ARG A 384 -7.70 26.57 18.53
CA ARG A 384 -6.83 27.75 18.53
C ARG A 384 -7.30 28.83 17.55
N ASP A 385 -7.72 28.44 16.33
CA ASP A 385 -7.88 29.35 15.21
C ASP A 385 -9.35 29.68 14.90
N LEU A 386 -10.29 28.75 15.21
CA LEU A 386 -11.68 28.77 14.73
C LEU A 386 -12.69 28.25 15.76
N ASP A 387 -12.39 28.32 17.07
CA ASP A 387 -13.18 27.71 18.15
C ASP A 387 -14.66 28.19 18.17
N ASP A 388 -14.92 29.42 17.77
CA ASP A 388 -16.26 29.98 17.65
C ASP A 388 -16.99 29.57 16.36
N CYS A 389 -16.29 28.96 15.40
CA CYS A 389 -16.83 28.56 14.11
C CYS A 389 -17.08 27.05 14.00
N VAL A 390 -16.13 26.24 14.47
CA VAL A 390 -16.20 24.77 14.34
C VAL A 390 -15.46 24.06 15.48
N ARG A 391 -16.07 22.99 16.00
CA ARG A 391 -15.48 22.08 16.99
C ARG A 391 -15.62 20.65 16.53
N LEU A 392 -14.52 19.86 16.59
CA LEU A 392 -14.55 18.43 16.31
C LEU A 392 -14.96 17.64 17.57
N SER A 393 -15.90 16.73 17.41
CA SER A 393 -16.20 15.67 18.36
C SER A 393 -15.56 14.37 17.88
N LEU A 394 -14.49 13.91 18.56
CA LEU A 394 -13.67 12.79 18.12
C LEU A 394 -14.24 11.46 18.55
N GLU A 395 -14.30 10.51 17.62
CA GLU A 395 -14.75 9.14 17.85
C GLU A 395 -13.76 8.14 17.22
N GLY A 396 -13.32 7.16 18.02
CA GLY A 396 -12.45 6.08 17.56
C GLY A 396 -13.27 4.82 17.22
N VAL A 397 -13.25 4.40 15.96
CA VAL A 397 -13.95 3.20 15.47
C VAL A 397 -12.93 2.26 14.84
N GLU A 398 -13.07 0.94 15.05
CA GLU A 398 -12.19 -0.07 14.47
C GLU A 398 -12.28 -0.08 12.93
N SER A 399 -11.14 -0.25 12.24
CA SER A 399 -11.02 -0.13 10.77
C SER A 399 -12.02 -0.96 9.99
N THR A 400 -12.23 -2.23 10.34
CA THR A 400 -13.17 -3.11 9.64
C THR A 400 -14.61 -2.59 9.71
N THR A 401 -14.99 -2.03 10.86
CA THR A 401 -16.32 -1.41 11.05
C THR A 401 -16.43 -0.13 10.21
N VAL A 402 -15.37 0.71 10.20
CA VAL A 402 -15.36 1.91 9.36
C VAL A 402 -15.59 1.55 7.90
N TYR A 403 -14.80 0.64 7.32
CA TYR A 403 -14.93 0.27 5.91
C TYR A 403 -16.27 -0.39 5.57
N ARG A 404 -16.83 -1.18 6.47
CA ARG A 404 -18.14 -1.81 6.27
C ARG A 404 -19.27 -0.79 6.21
N GLN A 405 -19.24 0.25 7.05
CA GLN A 405 -20.31 1.23 7.19
C GLN A 405 -20.09 2.51 6.37
N LEU A 406 -18.95 2.62 5.69
CA LEU A 406 -18.59 3.83 4.95
C LEU A 406 -19.63 4.17 3.87
N GLY A 407 -19.99 3.17 3.04
CA GLY A 407 -20.99 3.31 1.99
C GLY A 407 -22.43 3.48 2.48
N GLU A 408 -22.69 3.27 3.77
CA GLU A 408 -23.99 3.51 4.41
C GLU A 408 -24.16 4.99 4.83
N GLY A 409 -23.10 5.81 4.72
CA GLY A 409 -23.11 7.21 5.17
C GLY A 409 -23.10 7.38 6.69
N ALA A 410 -22.56 6.41 7.42
CA ALA A 410 -22.51 6.42 8.88
C ALA A 410 -21.64 7.54 9.47
N PHE A 411 -20.64 8.03 8.74
CA PHE A 411 -19.63 8.94 9.26
C PHE A 411 -19.70 10.32 8.60
N LYS A 412 -19.87 11.39 9.39
CA LYS A 412 -19.88 12.76 8.85
C LYS A 412 -18.53 13.18 8.30
N ALA A 413 -17.46 12.93 9.04
CA ALA A 413 -16.08 13.11 8.61
C ALA A 413 -15.24 11.96 9.14
N VAL A 414 -14.41 11.35 8.30
CA VAL A 414 -13.61 10.18 8.69
C VAL A 414 -12.22 10.21 8.06
N MET A 415 -11.18 9.88 8.86
CA MET A 415 -9.81 9.75 8.40
C MET A 415 -9.58 8.36 7.79
N LEU A 416 -9.08 8.32 6.55
CA LEU A 416 -8.82 7.11 5.77
C LEU A 416 -7.47 7.19 5.06
N ASP A 417 -7.08 6.08 4.42
CA ASP A 417 -5.94 6.00 3.52
C ASP A 417 -6.28 5.26 2.22
N TRP A 418 -5.49 5.47 1.20
CA TRP A 418 -5.61 4.81 -0.09
C TRP A 418 -4.26 4.65 -0.76
N GLY A 419 -3.92 3.43 -1.20
CA GLY A 419 -2.64 3.11 -1.85
C GLY A 419 -2.70 3.06 -3.37
N GLY A 420 -3.89 3.20 -3.96
CA GLY A 420 -4.10 2.87 -5.36
C GLY A 420 -3.91 1.38 -5.63
N SER A 421 -4.72 0.77 -6.46
CA SER A 421 -4.59 -0.66 -6.80
C SER A 421 -3.51 -0.90 -7.86
N TYR A 422 -3.07 0.15 -8.52
CA TYR A 422 -1.98 0.21 -9.49
C TYR A 422 -1.47 1.66 -9.60
N PRO A 423 -0.20 1.87 -9.96
CA PRO A 423 0.39 3.21 -9.96
C PRO A 423 0.01 4.01 -11.21
N ASP A 424 -1.21 4.50 -11.24
CA ASP A 424 -1.79 5.37 -12.27
C ASP A 424 -2.68 6.43 -11.59
N PRO A 425 -2.70 7.71 -12.07
CA PRO A 425 -3.54 8.75 -11.48
C PRO A 425 -5.03 8.38 -11.41
N GLU A 426 -5.55 7.63 -12.38
CA GLU A 426 -6.94 7.19 -12.39
C GLU A 426 -7.27 6.28 -11.21
N ALA A 427 -6.35 5.44 -10.74
CA ALA A 427 -6.52 4.58 -9.57
C ALA A 427 -6.71 5.34 -8.25
N TYR A 428 -6.47 6.65 -8.25
CA TYR A 428 -6.70 7.55 -7.10
C TYR A 428 -7.93 8.43 -7.28
N LEU A 429 -8.49 8.50 -8.48
CA LEU A 429 -9.65 9.35 -8.77
C LEU A 429 -10.92 8.53 -8.93
N ALA A 430 -10.92 7.51 -9.79
CA ALA A 430 -12.13 6.76 -10.10
C ALA A 430 -12.72 6.05 -8.86
N PRO A 431 -11.94 5.36 -7.99
CA PRO A 431 -12.47 4.71 -6.78
C PRO A 431 -13.04 5.67 -5.72
N LEU A 432 -12.75 6.96 -5.83
CA LEU A 432 -13.25 7.98 -4.90
C LEU A 432 -14.38 8.83 -5.51
N LEU A 433 -14.40 8.98 -6.85
CA LEU A 433 -15.18 10.02 -7.50
C LEU A 433 -16.20 9.50 -8.52
N SER A 434 -16.08 8.25 -9.01
CA SER A 434 -16.99 7.71 -10.02
C SER A 434 -18.40 7.59 -9.48
N CYS A 435 -19.37 8.03 -10.29
CA CYS A 435 -20.77 8.05 -9.93
C CYS A 435 -21.62 7.67 -11.13
N THR A 436 -22.35 6.55 -11.02
CA THR A 436 -23.18 6.02 -12.10
C THR A 436 -24.60 6.58 -12.10
N GLN A 437 -25.10 7.01 -10.92
CA GLN A 437 -26.41 7.62 -10.75
C GLN A 437 -26.30 8.78 -9.76
N SER A 438 -26.86 9.95 -10.13
CA SER A 438 -26.78 11.16 -9.30
C SER A 438 -28.04 12.02 -9.39
N SER A 439 -28.29 12.77 -8.31
CA SER A 439 -29.26 13.84 -8.23
C SER A 439 -28.52 15.15 -7.89
N GLY A 440 -28.33 16.03 -8.88
CA GLY A 440 -27.48 17.23 -8.73
C GLY A 440 -26.02 16.88 -8.42
N GLU A 441 -25.51 17.36 -7.28
CA GLU A 441 -24.17 17.06 -6.79
C GLU A 441 -24.10 15.90 -5.79
N ILE A 442 -25.20 15.17 -5.61
CA ILE A 442 -25.28 13.99 -4.73
C ILE A 442 -25.19 12.74 -5.59
N CYS A 443 -24.21 11.89 -5.29
CA CYS A 443 -24.09 10.57 -5.88
C CYS A 443 -24.98 9.56 -5.14
N GLU A 444 -25.82 8.86 -5.88
CA GLU A 444 -26.75 7.85 -5.35
C GLU A 444 -26.26 6.42 -5.58
N ALA A 445 -25.43 6.20 -6.63
CA ALA A 445 -24.82 4.91 -6.91
C ALA A 445 -23.45 5.09 -7.59
N GLY A 446 -22.46 4.31 -7.17
CA GLY A 446 -21.11 4.31 -7.70
C GLY A 446 -20.04 4.38 -6.59
N GLU A 447 -18.80 4.54 -6.98
CA GLU A 447 -17.65 4.50 -6.08
C GLU A 447 -17.65 5.65 -5.05
N ALA A 448 -18.19 6.82 -5.40
CA ALA A 448 -18.34 7.93 -4.48
C ALA A 448 -19.28 7.63 -3.30
N VAL A 449 -20.24 6.70 -3.46
CA VAL A 449 -21.07 6.16 -2.38
C VAL A 449 -20.24 5.20 -1.53
N ILE A 450 -19.59 4.22 -2.16
CA ILE A 450 -18.76 3.21 -1.47
C ILE A 450 -17.64 3.86 -0.65
N SER A 451 -17.02 4.91 -1.19
CA SER A 451 -15.98 5.70 -0.51
C SER A 451 -16.50 6.71 0.52
N GLY A 452 -17.82 6.78 0.74
CA GLY A 452 -18.48 7.52 1.82
C GLY A 452 -18.62 9.03 1.61
N SER A 453 -18.22 9.58 0.47
CA SER A 453 -18.37 11.00 0.20
C SER A 453 -19.76 11.38 -0.30
N PHE A 454 -20.39 10.52 -1.08
CA PHE A 454 -21.65 10.76 -1.79
C PHE A 454 -21.61 12.01 -2.67
N TRP A 455 -20.42 12.47 -3.03
CA TRP A 455 -20.25 13.69 -3.82
C TRP A 455 -20.00 13.38 -5.29
N THR A 456 -20.62 14.17 -6.13
CA THR A 456 -20.32 14.23 -7.55
C THR A 456 -20.47 15.68 -8.06
N LYS A 457 -20.17 15.90 -9.34
CA LYS A 457 -20.35 17.19 -10.02
C LYS A 457 -20.77 16.92 -11.46
N PRO A 458 -21.67 17.73 -12.05
CA PRO A 458 -22.02 17.61 -13.46
C PRO A 458 -20.77 17.57 -14.36
N GLY A 459 -20.69 16.56 -15.22
CA GLY A 459 -19.56 16.35 -16.13
C GLY A 459 -18.38 15.59 -15.56
N LEU A 460 -18.32 15.29 -14.25
CA LEU A 460 -17.20 14.58 -13.61
C LEU A 460 -17.07 13.15 -14.15
N GLU A 461 -18.16 12.38 -14.14
CA GLU A 461 -18.18 11.01 -14.69
C GLU A 461 -17.82 10.98 -16.18
N ALA A 462 -18.34 11.92 -16.97
CA ALA A 462 -17.96 12.06 -18.37
C ALA A 462 -16.49 12.42 -18.56
N ALA A 463 -15.90 13.18 -17.64
CA ALA A 463 -14.47 13.50 -17.65
C ALA A 463 -13.61 12.28 -17.34
N LEU A 464 -14.01 11.44 -16.36
CA LEU A 464 -13.37 10.15 -16.05
C LEU A 464 -13.41 9.22 -17.27
N ARG A 465 -14.57 9.04 -17.89
CA ARG A 465 -14.73 8.21 -19.09
C ARG A 465 -13.90 8.70 -20.28
N ARG A 466 -13.81 10.04 -20.49
CA ARG A 466 -12.95 10.61 -21.54
C ARG A 466 -11.47 10.30 -21.29
N SER A 467 -11.03 10.28 -20.02
CA SER A 467 -9.63 9.95 -19.70
C SER A 467 -9.23 8.54 -20.09
N ASP A 468 -10.19 7.60 -20.16
CA ASP A 468 -9.97 6.21 -20.59
C ASP A 468 -9.69 6.09 -22.11
N ALA A 469 -10.17 7.05 -22.91
CA ALA A 469 -10.05 7.01 -24.36
C ALA A 469 -8.81 7.75 -24.90
N ILE A 470 -8.10 8.51 -24.07
CA ILE A 470 -6.95 9.32 -24.46
C ILE A 470 -5.68 8.86 -23.75
N LYS A 471 -4.50 9.17 -24.30
CA LYS A 471 -3.21 8.71 -23.82
C LYS A 471 -2.22 9.85 -23.56
N GLY A 472 -1.13 9.53 -22.87
CA GLY A 472 0.02 10.41 -22.68
C GLY A 472 -0.33 11.71 -21.95
N GLN A 473 0.27 12.83 -22.38
CA GLN A 473 0.11 14.13 -21.73
C GLN A 473 -1.33 14.66 -21.75
N ALA A 474 -2.09 14.37 -22.81
CA ALA A 474 -3.51 14.76 -22.90
C ALA A 474 -4.34 14.07 -21.82
N ARG A 475 -4.09 12.77 -21.58
CA ARG A 475 -4.72 12.01 -20.48
C ARG A 475 -4.33 12.57 -19.12
N LEU A 476 -3.04 12.78 -18.88
CA LEU A 476 -2.58 13.34 -17.62
C LEU A 476 -3.24 14.71 -17.35
N LYS A 477 -3.30 15.60 -18.35
CA LYS A 477 -3.98 16.91 -18.24
C LYS A 477 -5.46 16.72 -17.85
N GLN A 478 -6.15 15.76 -18.47
CA GLN A 478 -7.56 15.46 -18.14
C GLN A 478 -7.71 15.01 -16.69
N LEU A 479 -6.86 14.07 -16.22
CA LEU A 479 -6.89 13.57 -14.84
C LEU A 479 -6.55 14.66 -13.82
N LEU A 480 -5.62 15.56 -14.13
CA LEU A 480 -5.34 16.72 -13.28
C LEU A 480 -6.50 17.72 -13.24
N THR A 481 -7.28 17.84 -14.31
CA THR A 481 -8.52 18.64 -14.31
C THR A 481 -9.57 18.00 -13.38
N ILE A 482 -9.70 16.67 -13.38
CA ILE A 482 -10.60 15.95 -12.46
C ILE A 482 -10.16 16.13 -10.99
N ASP A 483 -8.86 16.05 -10.71
CA ASP A 483 -8.30 16.33 -9.38
C ASP A 483 -8.61 17.76 -8.91
N ALA A 484 -8.55 18.75 -9.82
CA ALA A 484 -8.95 20.14 -9.54
C ALA A 484 -10.46 20.28 -9.27
N MET A 485 -11.32 19.57 -10.01
CA MET A 485 -12.76 19.52 -9.75
C MET A 485 -13.06 18.96 -8.37
N ALA A 486 -12.35 17.88 -7.96
CA ALA A 486 -12.48 17.31 -6.63
C ALA A 486 -12.02 18.26 -5.53
N ALA A 487 -10.94 19.03 -5.77
CA ALA A 487 -10.47 20.07 -4.84
C ALA A 487 -11.48 21.22 -4.68
N GLU A 488 -12.14 21.63 -5.76
CA GLU A 488 -13.22 22.62 -5.71
C GLU A 488 -14.41 22.12 -4.87
N GLY A 489 -14.84 20.86 -5.07
CA GLY A 489 -15.92 20.23 -4.31
C GLY A 489 -15.57 19.99 -2.85
N ALA A 490 -14.29 19.80 -2.55
CA ALA A 490 -13.72 19.56 -1.21
C ALA A 490 -14.43 18.44 -0.41
N ALA A 491 -14.97 17.43 -1.09
CA ALA A 491 -15.57 16.26 -0.44
C ALA A 491 -14.49 15.32 0.18
N TYR A 492 -13.26 15.49 -0.24
CA TYR A 492 -12.07 14.85 0.30
C TYR A 492 -11.05 15.92 0.71
N LEU A 493 -10.35 15.69 1.81
CA LEU A 493 -9.26 16.55 2.26
C LEU A 493 -7.97 15.73 2.32
N PRO A 494 -7.12 15.73 1.28
CA PRO A 494 -5.80 15.12 1.34
C PRO A 494 -4.99 15.70 2.50
N VAL A 495 -4.34 14.84 3.27
CA VAL A 495 -3.59 15.21 4.49
C VAL A 495 -2.11 14.98 4.28
N TRP A 496 -1.72 13.74 3.98
CA TRP A 496 -0.32 13.34 3.84
C TRP A 496 -0.08 12.25 2.81
N LEU A 497 1.19 12.09 2.48
CA LEU A 497 1.73 11.02 1.65
C LEU A 497 2.63 10.15 2.51
N VAL A 498 2.51 8.83 2.38
CA VAL A 498 3.33 7.84 3.09
C VAL A 498 4.36 7.27 2.13
N THR A 499 5.63 7.29 2.56
CA THR A 499 6.74 6.67 1.85
C THR A 499 7.05 5.32 2.47
N PRO A 500 6.95 4.20 1.74
CA PRO A 500 7.38 2.91 2.24
C PRO A 500 8.90 2.91 2.45
N LYS A 501 9.35 2.33 3.56
CA LYS A 501 10.76 2.20 3.92
C LYS A 501 11.10 0.75 4.24
N ALA A 502 12.36 0.40 4.07
CA ALA A 502 12.94 -0.81 4.61
C ALA A 502 14.26 -0.48 5.29
N TRP A 503 14.49 -1.07 6.45
CA TRP A 503 15.77 -1.04 7.15
C TRP A 503 16.37 -2.43 7.11
N ALA A 504 17.69 -2.50 6.92
CA ALA A 504 18.42 -3.76 6.84
C ALA A 504 19.71 -3.71 7.67
N GLN A 505 20.22 -4.87 8.04
CA GLN A 505 21.53 -5.03 8.66
C GLN A 505 22.65 -4.58 7.69
N THR A 506 23.76 -4.09 8.21
CA THR A 506 24.84 -3.47 7.42
C THR A 506 25.66 -4.42 6.57
N ASP A 507 25.58 -5.72 6.84
CA ASP A 507 26.21 -6.79 6.06
C ASP A 507 25.39 -7.20 4.82
N LEU A 508 24.21 -6.59 4.61
CA LEU A 508 23.41 -6.75 3.40
C LEU A 508 23.73 -5.67 2.35
N ALA A 509 23.38 -5.92 1.11
CA ALA A 509 23.21 -4.87 0.11
C ALA A 509 21.96 -4.03 0.44
N PRO A 510 21.92 -2.72 0.08
CA PRO A 510 20.74 -1.90 0.32
C PRO A 510 19.48 -2.52 -0.31
N PRO A 511 18.38 -2.63 0.46
CA PRO A 511 17.10 -3.14 -0.09
C PRO A 511 16.61 -2.31 -1.27
N GLU A 512 16.01 -2.95 -2.27
CA GLU A 512 15.47 -2.27 -3.45
C GLU A 512 13.95 -2.37 -3.50
N PHE A 513 13.29 -1.27 -3.89
CA PHE A 513 11.86 -1.25 -4.20
C PHE A 513 11.63 -1.21 -5.71
N ASN A 514 10.53 -1.82 -6.19
CA ASN A 514 10.04 -1.64 -7.55
C ASN A 514 9.23 -0.32 -7.69
N GLY A 515 8.79 0.00 -8.89
CA GLY A 515 8.01 1.20 -9.17
C GLY A 515 6.58 1.21 -8.60
N SER A 516 6.11 0.07 -8.10
CA SER A 516 4.81 -0.06 -7.41
C SER A 516 4.94 -0.07 -5.88
N GLY A 517 6.14 0.14 -5.34
CA GLY A 517 6.36 0.25 -3.89
C GLY A 517 6.58 -1.07 -3.17
N GLN A 518 6.69 -2.20 -3.87
CA GLN A 518 7.03 -3.48 -3.24
C GLN A 518 8.55 -3.68 -3.17
N LEU A 519 9.00 -4.28 -2.07
CA LEU A 519 10.38 -4.66 -1.87
C LEU A 519 10.76 -5.82 -2.81
N ARG A 520 11.89 -5.70 -3.53
CA ARG A 520 12.41 -6.75 -4.43
C ARG A 520 13.10 -7.85 -3.62
N LEU A 521 12.32 -8.74 -3.02
CA LEU A 521 12.82 -9.80 -2.13
C LEU A 521 13.87 -10.70 -2.79
N ALA A 522 13.76 -10.97 -4.09
CA ALA A 522 14.71 -11.79 -4.84
C ALA A 522 16.09 -11.11 -5.03
N ARG A 523 16.19 -9.80 -4.75
CA ARG A 523 17.44 -9.04 -4.85
C ARG A 523 18.11 -8.76 -3.52
N LEU A 524 17.51 -9.20 -2.42
CA LEU A 524 18.16 -9.15 -1.13
C LEU A 524 19.37 -10.10 -1.15
N GLU A 525 20.53 -9.58 -0.79
CA GLU A 525 21.79 -10.35 -0.77
C GLU A 525 22.74 -9.85 0.31
N GLU A 526 23.63 -10.71 0.79
CA GLU A 526 24.74 -10.32 1.65
C GLU A 526 25.76 -9.52 0.83
N ARG A 527 26.39 -8.53 1.47
CA ARG A 527 27.55 -7.85 0.89
C ARG A 527 28.71 -8.82 0.82
N ARG A 528 29.29 -8.96 -0.35
CA ARG A 528 30.53 -9.71 -0.57
C ARG A 528 31.76 -8.91 -0.13
#